data_eb7ef9ae3e8f9215a12d6a74ab292f68
#
_entry.id   eb7ef9ae3e8f9215a12d6a74ab292f68
#
_cell.length_a   1.000
_cell.length_b   1.000
_cell.length_c   1.000
_cell.angle_alpha   90.00
_cell.angle_beta   90.00
_cell.angle_gamma   90.00
#
_symmetry.space_group_name_H-M   'P 1'
#
loop_
_entity.id
_entity.type
_entity.pdbx_description
1 polymer ?
#
loop_
_entity_poly.entity_id
_entity_poly.type
_entity_poly.pdbx_seq_one_letter_code
_entity_poly.pdbx_strand_id
1 'polypeptide(L)'
;MMKLFEKTRRVLLLLTFLLFNCRSGLAQAVHYDTYLDGLSSSFVLSLDEFIQRFNAEEFHPDINTENKANLRTRSILTLFDWQMFQLQDSCFTSQIISFVDTVSKQDVRLNMEKEGLYAEACCLFSYKQQEIPINLVLLFENIRDDYYKWAVAGANGLKECKLFDTVCNGYINPVQHDVHFSELSSACDALDKYISINRTVDQLSFIIGMLKTGELKFEACNKILFHFTQVPGFIFVVDKINRLDFNSGYLINKLVRADGLKKQSYIEQLLGKK
;
A
#
# COMPACT_ATOMS: atom_id res chain seq x y z
N MET A 1 51.57 27.81 31.56
CA MET A 1 51.40 26.36 31.57
C MET A 1 50.01 25.90 32.05
N MET A 2 49.39 26.52 33.06
CA MET A 2 48.07 26.11 33.60
C MET A 2 46.89 26.21 32.61
N LYS A 3 46.83 27.25 31.77
CA LYS A 3 45.71 27.43 30.79
C LYS A 3 45.69 26.37 29.67
N LEU A 4 46.83 25.76 29.35
CA LEU A 4 46.90 24.70 28.32
C LEU A 4 46.33 23.37 28.84
N PHE A 5 46.55 23.10 30.13
CA PHE A 5 46.05 21.89 30.81
C PHE A 5 44.52 21.88 30.98
N GLU A 6 43.92 23.03 31.20
CA GLU A 6 42.45 23.16 31.30
C GLU A 6 41.74 22.96 29.96
N LYS A 7 42.37 23.41 28.87
CA LYS A 7 41.83 23.27 27.53
C LYS A 7 41.87 21.81 27.06
N THR A 8 42.96 21.08 27.33
CA THR A 8 43.05 19.64 27.01
C THR A 8 42.12 18.81 27.85
N ARG A 9 41.87 19.15 29.13
CA ARG A 9 40.92 18.45 29.99
C ARG A 9 39.47 18.62 29.52
N ARG A 10 39.09 19.81 29.03
CA ARG A 10 37.73 20.06 28.45
C ARG A 10 37.51 19.32 27.14
N VAL A 11 38.55 19.24 26.29
CA VAL A 11 38.46 18.48 25.02
C VAL A 11 38.36 16.98 25.29
N LEU A 12 39.10 16.46 26.30
CA LEU A 12 39.04 15.05 26.69
C LEU A 12 37.67 14.68 27.26
N LEU A 13 37.04 15.56 28.08
CA LEU A 13 35.68 15.37 28.61
C LEU A 13 34.60 15.43 27.51
N LEU A 14 34.73 16.28 26.50
CA LEU A 14 33.85 16.32 25.35
C LEU A 14 33.98 15.07 24.49
N LEU A 15 35.19 14.55 24.29
CA LEU A 15 35.41 13.30 23.53
C LEU A 15 34.85 12.07 24.28
N THR A 16 34.96 12.00 25.59
CA THR A 16 34.36 10.93 26.39
C THR A 16 32.85 11.00 26.39
N PHE A 17 32.24 12.20 26.40
CA PHE A 17 30.80 12.39 26.32
C PHE A 17 30.23 12.00 24.92
N LEU A 18 30.96 12.31 23.84
CA LEU A 18 30.62 11.89 22.47
C LEU A 18 30.72 10.36 22.31
N LEU A 19 31.75 9.72 22.87
CA LEU A 19 31.93 8.26 22.83
C LEU A 19 30.88 7.52 23.66
N PHE A 20 30.38 8.13 24.74
CA PHE A 20 29.30 7.53 25.56
C PHE A 20 27.93 7.60 24.88
N ASN A 21 27.66 8.67 24.11
CA ASN A 21 26.42 8.80 23.36
C ASN A 21 26.38 7.93 22.08
N CYS A 22 27.54 7.59 21.49
CA CYS A 22 27.61 6.64 20.39
C CYS A 22 27.32 5.19 20.82
N ARG A 23 27.61 4.82 22.07
CA ARG A 23 27.36 3.46 22.57
C ARG A 23 25.86 3.13 22.75
N SER A 24 25.03 4.10 23.07
CA SER A 24 23.57 3.88 23.19
C SER A 24 22.89 3.63 21.85
N GLY A 25 23.38 4.19 20.75
CA GLY A 25 22.88 3.90 19.41
C GLY A 25 23.29 2.51 18.89
N LEU A 26 24.52 2.07 19.21
CA LEU A 26 25.02 0.75 18.81
C LEU A 26 24.36 -0.39 19.60
N ALA A 27 23.99 -0.17 20.86
CA ALA A 27 23.29 -1.19 21.66
C ALA A 27 21.87 -1.48 21.15
N GLN A 28 21.16 -0.48 20.59
CA GLN A 28 19.88 -0.68 19.95
C GLN A 28 20.03 -1.41 18.60
N ALA A 29 21.03 -1.09 17.80
CA ALA A 29 21.30 -1.77 16.52
C ALA A 29 21.66 -3.25 16.72
N VAL A 30 22.52 -3.56 17.72
CA VAL A 30 22.91 -4.95 18.05
C VAL A 30 21.72 -5.78 18.55
N HIS A 31 20.72 -5.16 19.18
CA HIS A 31 19.53 -5.90 19.62
C HIS A 31 18.60 -6.24 18.44
N TYR A 32 18.60 -5.46 17.38
CA TYR A 32 17.84 -5.74 16.14
C TYR A 32 18.50 -6.85 15.31
N ASP A 33 19.82 -6.87 15.18
CA ASP A 33 20.53 -7.90 14.41
C ASP A 33 20.33 -9.31 15.00
N THR A 34 20.31 -9.46 16.32
CA THR A 34 20.01 -10.76 16.98
C THR A 34 18.56 -11.20 16.77
N TYR A 35 17.63 -10.30 16.48
CA TYR A 35 16.26 -10.65 16.11
C TYR A 35 16.16 -11.12 14.66
N LEU A 36 16.95 -10.58 13.75
CA LEU A 36 16.94 -10.91 12.33
C LEU A 36 17.47 -12.31 12.05
N ASP A 37 18.45 -12.78 12.80
CA ASP A 37 19.05 -14.12 12.64
C ASP A 37 18.05 -15.27 12.92
N GLY A 38 17.01 -15.04 13.73
CA GLY A 38 15.94 -15.99 13.98
C GLY A 38 14.79 -15.95 12.98
N LEU A 39 14.75 -14.92 12.10
CA LEU A 39 13.63 -14.67 11.17
C LEU A 39 13.84 -15.30 9.78
N SER A 40 15.02 -15.83 9.49
CA SER A 40 15.43 -16.27 8.16
C SER A 40 14.64 -17.47 7.58
N SER A 41 13.71 -18.06 8.33
CA SER A 41 12.96 -19.25 7.89
C SER A 41 11.45 -19.13 8.05
N SER A 42 10.89 -17.94 8.26
CA SER A 42 9.45 -17.80 8.39
C SER A 42 8.76 -17.75 7.01
N PHE A 43 7.87 -18.70 6.76
CA PHE A 43 6.99 -18.71 5.59
C PHE A 43 5.59 -18.28 6.01
N VAL A 44 4.98 -17.35 5.26
CA VAL A 44 3.58 -16.94 5.41
C VAL A 44 2.83 -17.35 4.15
N LEU A 45 2.07 -18.46 4.24
CA LEU A 45 1.52 -19.13 3.07
C LEU A 45 0.27 -18.47 2.50
N SER A 46 -0.53 -17.80 3.35
CA SER A 46 -1.79 -17.18 2.95
C SER A 46 -2.00 -15.81 3.60
N LEU A 47 -2.96 -15.05 3.06
CA LEU A 47 -3.39 -13.78 3.66
C LEU A 47 -4.01 -13.99 5.05
N ASP A 48 -4.76 -15.09 5.25
CA ASP A 48 -5.35 -15.42 6.56
C ASP A 48 -4.25 -15.68 7.59
N GLU A 49 -3.22 -16.45 7.24
CA GLU A 49 -2.07 -16.67 8.12
C GLU A 49 -1.34 -15.35 8.44
N PHE A 50 -1.20 -14.46 7.46
CA PHE A 50 -0.66 -13.11 7.67
C PHE A 50 -1.47 -12.36 8.74
N ILE A 51 -2.80 -12.35 8.61
CA ILE A 51 -3.70 -11.66 9.55
C ILE A 51 -3.64 -12.31 10.94
N GLN A 52 -3.67 -13.64 11.03
CA GLN A 52 -3.55 -14.37 12.28
C GLN A 52 -2.24 -14.06 13.00
N ARG A 53 -1.12 -14.07 12.30
CA ARG A 53 0.21 -13.69 12.85
C ARG A 53 0.26 -12.22 13.28
N PHE A 54 -0.30 -11.33 12.50
CA PHE A 54 -0.40 -9.91 12.86
C PHE A 54 -1.23 -9.71 14.13
N ASN A 55 -2.33 -10.42 14.25
CA ASN A 55 -3.22 -10.39 15.41
C ASN A 55 -2.69 -11.17 16.61
N ALA A 56 -1.64 -11.96 16.43
CA ALA A 56 -1.10 -12.88 17.43
C ALA A 56 -2.15 -13.89 17.95
N GLU A 57 -2.98 -14.43 17.07
CA GLU A 57 -4.04 -15.38 17.41
C GLU A 57 -3.50 -16.79 17.67
N GLU A 58 -2.27 -17.09 17.25
CA GLU A 58 -1.59 -18.37 17.42
C GLU A 58 -1.09 -18.61 18.86
N PHE A 59 -1.11 -17.58 19.72
CA PHE A 59 -0.54 -17.69 21.06
C PHE A 59 -1.55 -18.21 22.09
N HIS A 60 -1.16 -19.26 22.82
CA HIS A 60 -1.97 -19.86 23.88
C HIS A 60 -2.43 -18.84 24.95
N PRO A 61 -3.67 -18.99 25.48
CA PRO A 61 -4.24 -18.05 26.46
C PRO A 61 -3.47 -17.96 27.79
N ASP A 62 -2.62 -18.94 28.10
CA ASP A 62 -1.90 -19.04 29.38
C ASP A 62 -0.60 -18.20 29.49
N ILE A 63 -0.26 -17.46 28.43
CA ILE A 63 0.94 -16.64 28.43
C ILE A 63 0.68 -15.31 29.17
N ASN A 64 1.57 -14.96 30.10
CA ASN A 64 1.53 -13.70 30.86
C ASN A 64 1.42 -12.49 29.93
N THR A 65 0.64 -11.46 30.30
CA THR A 65 0.32 -10.30 29.46
C THR A 65 1.55 -9.55 28.93
N GLU A 66 2.62 -9.45 29.72
CA GLU A 66 3.88 -8.83 29.30
C GLU A 66 4.59 -9.65 28.22
N ASN A 67 4.56 -10.97 28.35
CA ASN A 67 5.07 -11.87 27.32
C ASN A 67 4.25 -11.84 26.03
N LYS A 68 2.91 -11.65 26.12
CA LYS A 68 2.03 -11.53 24.95
C LYS A 68 2.37 -10.31 24.09
N ALA A 69 2.58 -9.14 24.71
CA ALA A 69 2.95 -7.92 23.98
C ALA A 69 4.29 -8.08 23.26
N ASN A 70 5.28 -8.66 23.91
CA ASN A 70 6.59 -8.93 23.32
C ASN A 70 6.51 -9.96 22.18
N LEU A 71 5.73 -11.03 22.35
CA LEU A 71 5.52 -12.05 21.32
C LEU A 71 4.80 -11.45 20.10
N ARG A 72 3.77 -10.62 20.32
CA ARG A 72 3.07 -9.94 19.24
C ARG A 72 3.99 -9.00 18.46
N THR A 73 4.79 -8.21 19.15
CA THR A 73 5.78 -7.33 18.52
C THR A 73 6.74 -8.14 17.64
N ARG A 74 7.24 -9.28 18.13
CA ARG A 74 8.10 -10.17 17.35
C ARG A 74 7.36 -10.72 16.13
N SER A 75 6.15 -11.23 16.33
CA SER A 75 5.33 -11.76 15.22
C SER A 75 5.13 -10.73 14.13
N ILE A 76 4.76 -9.49 14.46
CA ILE A 76 4.62 -8.40 13.48
C ILE A 76 5.94 -8.12 12.75
N LEU A 77 7.07 -8.10 13.47
CA LEU A 77 8.38 -7.87 12.85
C LEU A 77 8.75 -8.97 11.85
N THR A 78 8.32 -10.23 12.05
CA THR A 78 8.54 -11.32 11.07
C THR A 78 7.79 -11.11 9.77
N LEU A 79 6.74 -10.29 9.76
CA LEU A 79 5.91 -10.02 8.61
C LEU A 79 6.47 -8.94 7.68
N PHE A 80 7.58 -8.27 8.03
CA PHE A 80 8.22 -7.30 7.15
C PHE A 80 9.15 -7.96 6.14
N ASP A 81 9.17 -7.47 4.94
CA ASP A 81 10.20 -7.81 3.94
C ASP A 81 11.52 -7.13 4.28
N TRP A 82 12.32 -7.76 5.13
CA TRP A 82 13.56 -7.19 5.62
C TRP A 82 14.58 -6.94 4.51
N GLN A 83 14.56 -7.71 3.42
CA GLN A 83 15.45 -7.45 2.30
C GLN A 83 15.16 -6.09 1.66
N MET A 84 13.87 -5.73 1.51
CA MET A 84 13.48 -4.41 1.01
C MET A 84 13.82 -3.29 2.00
N PHE A 85 13.61 -3.53 3.29
CA PHE A 85 13.81 -2.50 4.32
C PHE A 85 15.27 -2.33 4.74
N GLN A 86 16.13 -3.34 4.60
CA GLN A 86 17.58 -3.22 4.82
C GLN A 86 18.28 -2.35 3.77
N LEU A 87 17.76 -2.31 2.55
CA LEU A 87 18.28 -1.47 1.48
C LEU A 87 17.86 0.01 1.62
N GLN A 88 17.01 0.32 2.57
CA GLN A 88 16.45 1.65 2.79
C GLN A 88 17.01 2.25 4.08
N ASP A 89 17.16 3.56 4.05
CA ASP A 89 17.81 4.44 5.03
C ASP A 89 17.30 4.26 6.49
N SER A 90 18.08 4.68 7.48
CA SER A 90 17.77 4.68 8.93
C SER A 90 16.40 5.29 9.30
N CYS A 91 15.83 6.12 8.42
CA CYS A 91 14.48 6.67 8.53
C CYS A 91 13.39 5.58 8.56
N PHE A 92 13.57 4.47 7.86
CA PHE A 92 12.58 3.37 7.81
C PHE A 92 12.54 2.58 9.11
N THR A 93 13.67 2.37 9.75
CA THR A 93 13.73 1.68 11.06
C THR A 93 12.86 2.42 12.09
N SER A 94 12.95 3.75 12.15
CA SER A 94 12.13 4.57 13.05
C SER A 94 10.64 4.50 12.70
N GLN A 95 10.30 4.37 11.42
CA GLN A 95 8.92 4.24 10.96
C GLN A 95 8.32 2.87 11.33
N ILE A 96 9.09 1.79 11.18
CA ILE A 96 8.68 0.43 11.59
C ILE A 96 8.45 0.38 13.10
N ILE A 97 9.38 0.92 13.90
CA ILE A 97 9.21 1.00 15.36
C ILE A 97 7.93 1.75 15.72
N SER A 98 7.70 2.92 15.10
CA SER A 98 6.49 3.71 15.35
C SER A 98 5.20 2.98 14.94
N PHE A 99 5.25 2.20 13.86
CA PHE A 99 4.13 1.36 13.41
C PHE A 99 3.83 0.27 14.44
N VAL A 100 4.83 -0.52 14.81
CA VAL A 100 4.70 -1.63 15.78
C VAL A 100 4.21 -1.10 17.14
N ASP A 101 4.76 0.02 17.59
CA ASP A 101 4.32 0.73 18.81
C ASP A 101 2.84 1.13 18.73
N THR A 102 2.39 1.68 17.60
CA THR A 102 0.99 2.06 17.40
C THR A 102 0.08 0.85 17.46
N VAL A 103 0.43 -0.22 16.75
CA VAL A 103 -0.34 -1.48 16.76
C VAL A 103 -0.42 -2.08 18.16
N SER A 104 0.69 -2.11 18.89
CA SER A 104 0.76 -2.73 20.22
C SER A 104 0.02 -1.89 21.27
N LYS A 105 0.22 -0.56 21.31
CA LYS A 105 -0.39 0.34 22.30
C LYS A 105 -1.90 0.48 22.14
N GLN A 106 -2.39 0.43 20.90
CA GLN A 106 -3.83 0.59 20.60
C GLN A 106 -4.55 -0.75 20.41
N ASP A 107 -3.87 -1.88 20.61
CA ASP A 107 -4.35 -3.25 20.34
C ASP A 107 -5.06 -3.38 18.97
N VAL A 108 -4.46 -2.76 17.94
CA VAL A 108 -5.03 -2.76 16.60
C VAL A 108 -5.02 -4.16 16.02
N ARG A 109 -6.18 -4.68 15.61
CA ARG A 109 -6.32 -5.98 14.97
C ARG A 109 -6.80 -5.81 13.54
N LEU A 110 -6.20 -6.56 12.63
CA LEU A 110 -6.65 -6.64 11.25
C LEU A 110 -7.88 -7.54 11.16
N ASN A 111 -8.81 -7.14 10.31
CA ASN A 111 -10.00 -7.93 10.03
C ASN A 111 -10.38 -7.75 8.55
N MET A 112 -10.60 -8.87 7.84
CA MET A 112 -10.98 -8.84 6.43
C MET A 112 -12.36 -8.23 6.21
N GLU A 113 -13.27 -8.38 7.17
CA GLU A 113 -14.66 -7.91 7.08
C GLU A 113 -14.81 -6.42 7.35
N LYS A 114 -13.79 -5.80 7.95
CA LYS A 114 -13.79 -4.36 8.21
C LYS A 114 -13.28 -3.59 7.02
N GLU A 115 -13.82 -2.40 6.83
CA GLU A 115 -13.31 -1.43 5.84
C GLU A 115 -11.80 -1.21 6.00
N GLY A 116 -11.15 -0.94 4.88
CA GLY A 116 -9.74 -0.59 4.86
C GLY A 116 -8.80 -1.71 4.41
N LEU A 117 -9.35 -2.79 3.85
CA LEU A 117 -8.61 -3.80 3.10
C LEU A 117 -9.01 -3.74 1.62
N TYR A 118 -8.01 -3.63 0.75
CA TYR A 118 -8.16 -3.60 -0.71
C TYR A 118 -7.19 -4.59 -1.33
N ALA A 119 -7.64 -5.31 -2.36
CA ALA A 119 -6.76 -6.14 -3.18
C ALA A 119 -6.56 -5.45 -4.54
N GLU A 120 -5.31 -5.14 -4.90
CA GLU A 120 -4.94 -4.61 -6.20
C GLU A 120 -4.38 -5.73 -7.05
N ALA A 121 -5.16 -6.17 -8.05
CA ALA A 121 -4.76 -7.17 -9.02
C ALA A 121 -4.06 -6.50 -10.20
N CYS A 122 -2.74 -6.69 -10.32
CA CYS A 122 -1.93 -6.20 -11.42
C CYS A 122 -2.14 -7.11 -12.63
N CYS A 123 -3.00 -6.69 -13.54
CA CYS A 123 -3.45 -7.48 -14.68
C CYS A 123 -2.81 -6.99 -15.98
N LEU A 124 -2.70 -7.91 -16.92
CA LEU A 124 -2.31 -7.65 -18.28
C LEU A 124 -3.54 -7.82 -19.19
N PHE A 125 -3.79 -6.83 -20.00
CA PHE A 125 -4.83 -6.83 -21.01
C PHE A 125 -4.22 -6.64 -22.40
N SER A 126 -4.92 -7.04 -23.44
CA SER A 126 -4.56 -6.70 -24.82
C SER A 126 -5.61 -5.79 -25.46
N TYR A 127 -5.12 -4.75 -26.15
CA TYR A 127 -5.91 -3.80 -26.94
C TYR A 127 -5.21 -3.57 -28.28
N LYS A 128 -5.87 -3.86 -29.40
CA LYS A 128 -5.28 -3.72 -30.76
C LYS A 128 -3.89 -4.37 -30.87
N GLN A 129 -3.75 -5.58 -30.31
CA GLN A 129 -2.49 -6.38 -30.29
C GLN A 129 -1.35 -5.75 -29.46
N GLN A 130 -1.63 -4.77 -28.61
CA GLN A 130 -0.69 -4.20 -27.67
C GLN A 130 -1.04 -4.65 -26.25
N GLU A 131 -0.05 -5.02 -25.48
CA GLU A 131 -0.21 -5.34 -24.06
C GLU A 131 -0.34 -4.06 -23.23
N ILE A 132 -1.34 -4.02 -22.39
CA ILE A 132 -1.65 -2.87 -21.53
C ILE A 132 -1.75 -3.34 -20.09
N PRO A 133 -0.92 -2.84 -19.17
CA PRO A 133 -1.04 -3.11 -17.76
C PRO A 133 -2.20 -2.28 -17.17
N ILE A 134 -3.16 -2.96 -16.57
CA ILE A 134 -4.28 -2.35 -15.86
C ILE A 134 -4.41 -3.01 -14.51
N ASN A 135 -4.51 -2.22 -13.45
CA ASN A 135 -4.74 -2.74 -12.11
C ASN A 135 -6.23 -2.68 -11.79
N LEU A 136 -6.80 -3.82 -11.44
CA LEU A 136 -8.16 -3.91 -10.91
C LEU A 136 -8.11 -3.88 -9.38
N VAL A 137 -8.97 -3.07 -8.78
CA VAL A 137 -9.03 -2.94 -7.32
C VAL A 137 -10.30 -3.58 -6.81
N LEU A 138 -10.13 -4.52 -5.87
CA LEU A 138 -11.21 -5.30 -5.31
C LEU A 138 -11.40 -4.94 -3.83
N LEU A 139 -12.65 -4.96 -3.40
CA LEU A 139 -13.09 -4.87 -2.01
C LEU A 139 -13.61 -6.22 -1.55
N PHE A 140 -13.44 -6.49 -0.25
CA PHE A 140 -14.05 -7.64 0.40
C PHE A 140 -15.44 -7.23 0.90
N GLU A 141 -16.48 -7.74 0.26
CA GLU A 141 -17.87 -7.33 0.49
C GLU A 141 -18.69 -8.45 1.10
N ASN A 142 -19.48 -8.12 2.11
CA ASN A 142 -20.54 -8.98 2.62
C ASN A 142 -21.78 -8.85 1.72
N ILE A 143 -22.28 -9.97 1.19
CA ILE A 143 -23.47 -10.00 0.32
C ILE A 143 -24.71 -10.35 1.12
N ARG A 144 -24.59 -11.27 2.06
CA ARG A 144 -25.67 -11.77 2.94
C ARG A 144 -25.01 -12.38 4.19
N ASP A 145 -25.78 -12.67 5.21
CA ASP A 145 -25.35 -13.30 6.44
C ASP A 145 -24.24 -14.35 6.20
N ASP A 146 -23.01 -14.01 6.62
CA ASP A 146 -21.79 -14.82 6.50
C ASP A 146 -21.30 -15.18 5.08
N TYR A 147 -21.85 -14.56 4.03
CA TYR A 147 -21.39 -14.79 2.66
C TYR A 147 -20.61 -13.60 2.12
N TYR A 148 -19.31 -13.76 1.97
CA TYR A 148 -18.37 -12.74 1.53
C TYR A 148 -17.83 -13.03 0.13
N LYS A 149 -17.47 -11.97 -0.61
CA LYS A 149 -16.77 -12.08 -1.90
C LYS A 149 -15.79 -10.93 -2.10
N TRP A 150 -14.82 -11.15 -2.96
CA TRP A 150 -14.05 -10.08 -3.57
C TRP A 150 -14.83 -9.49 -4.74
N ALA A 151 -15.10 -8.19 -4.72
CA ALA A 151 -15.82 -7.48 -5.77
C ALA A 151 -14.93 -6.39 -6.37
N VAL A 152 -14.92 -6.27 -7.70
CA VAL A 152 -14.16 -5.21 -8.38
C VAL A 152 -14.85 -3.86 -8.12
N ALA A 153 -14.14 -2.95 -7.45
CA ALA A 153 -14.65 -1.65 -7.03
C ALA A 153 -13.98 -0.47 -7.74
N GLY A 154 -12.86 -0.71 -8.42
CA GLY A 154 -12.12 0.32 -9.13
C GLY A 154 -11.10 -0.24 -10.09
N ALA A 155 -10.49 0.63 -10.85
CA ALA A 155 -9.38 0.30 -11.72
C ALA A 155 -8.46 1.52 -11.89
N ASN A 156 -7.16 1.27 -12.09
CA ASN A 156 -6.18 2.30 -12.38
C ASN A 156 -5.19 1.81 -13.46
N GLY A 157 -4.37 2.74 -13.99
CA GLY A 157 -3.37 2.42 -15.02
C GLY A 157 -3.76 2.83 -16.44
N LEU A 158 -5.02 3.17 -16.72
CA LEU A 158 -5.43 3.56 -18.07
C LEU A 158 -4.90 4.93 -18.52
N LYS A 159 -4.66 5.84 -17.58
CA LYS A 159 -4.13 7.19 -17.90
C LYS A 159 -2.72 7.09 -18.49
N GLU A 160 -1.92 6.16 -18.02
CA GLU A 160 -0.57 5.91 -18.50
C GLU A 160 -0.58 5.34 -19.92
N CYS A 161 -1.64 4.66 -20.31
CA CYS A 161 -1.79 4.02 -21.62
C CYS A 161 -2.24 4.97 -22.74
N LYS A 162 -2.44 6.27 -22.44
CA LYS A 162 -2.95 7.29 -23.39
C LYS A 162 -4.25 6.92 -24.13
N LEU A 163 -5.01 5.97 -23.60
CA LEU A 163 -6.31 5.54 -24.16
C LEU A 163 -7.39 6.60 -24.01
N PHE A 164 -7.12 7.64 -23.19
CA PHE A 164 -8.04 8.76 -22.91
C PHE A 164 -7.62 10.10 -23.49
N ASP A 165 -6.59 10.15 -24.34
CA ASP A 165 -6.20 11.38 -25.04
C ASP A 165 -7.24 11.71 -26.14
N THR A 166 -8.48 11.87 -25.74
CA THR A 166 -9.53 12.45 -26.61
C THR A 166 -9.33 13.95 -26.65
N VAL A 167 -8.91 14.44 -27.79
CA VAL A 167 -8.85 15.88 -28.05
C VAL A 167 -10.29 16.39 -28.15
N CYS A 168 -10.80 16.99 -27.08
CA CYS A 168 -12.11 17.62 -27.07
C CYS A 168 -12.10 18.90 -27.89
N ASN A 169 -12.26 18.82 -29.22
CA ASN A 169 -12.25 19.96 -30.13
C ASN A 169 -13.65 20.45 -30.49
N GLY A 170 -14.68 19.72 -30.09
CA GLY A 170 -16.09 20.09 -30.34
C GLY A 170 -16.59 21.05 -29.27
N TYR A 171 -17.35 22.06 -29.67
CA TYR A 171 -18.07 22.92 -28.75
C TYR A 171 -19.46 23.24 -29.30
N ILE A 172 -20.42 23.37 -28.39
CA ILE A 172 -21.76 23.90 -28.68
C ILE A 172 -21.75 25.36 -28.25
N ASN A 173 -22.05 26.26 -29.17
CA ASN A 173 -22.03 27.70 -28.89
C ASN A 173 -23.13 28.06 -27.86
N PRO A 174 -22.79 28.64 -26.69
CA PRO A 174 -23.74 28.95 -25.65
C PRO A 174 -24.70 30.10 -25.98
N VAL A 175 -24.46 30.84 -27.05
CA VAL A 175 -25.26 32.03 -27.44
C VAL A 175 -26.44 31.65 -28.34
N GLN A 176 -26.46 30.46 -28.97
CA GLN A 176 -27.49 30.01 -29.89
C GLN A 176 -28.16 28.74 -29.39
N HIS A 177 -29.10 28.90 -28.46
CA HIS A 177 -29.59 27.80 -27.64
C HIS A 177 -30.32 26.69 -28.42
N ASP A 178 -31.21 26.99 -29.37
CA ASP A 178 -32.11 25.96 -29.90
C ASP A 178 -31.62 25.30 -31.20
N VAL A 179 -30.86 26.02 -32.03
CA VAL A 179 -30.44 25.51 -33.35
C VAL A 179 -29.27 24.53 -33.24
N HIS A 180 -28.37 24.72 -32.27
CA HIS A 180 -27.14 23.92 -32.14
C HIS A 180 -27.34 22.60 -31.36
N PHE A 181 -28.34 22.50 -30.50
CA PHE A 181 -28.67 21.21 -29.85
C PHE A 181 -29.23 20.17 -30.82
N SER A 182 -29.80 20.61 -31.93
CA SER A 182 -30.23 19.69 -33.00
C SER A 182 -29.03 19.03 -33.71
N GLU A 183 -27.85 19.65 -33.66
CA GLU A 183 -26.60 19.07 -34.21
C GLU A 183 -26.07 17.92 -33.38
N LEU A 184 -26.51 17.77 -32.13
CA LEU A 184 -26.15 16.62 -31.30
C LEU A 184 -26.60 15.28 -31.92
N SER A 185 -27.68 15.29 -32.70
CA SER A 185 -28.15 14.08 -33.40
C SER A 185 -27.19 13.64 -34.51
N SER A 186 -26.49 14.58 -35.15
CA SER A 186 -25.45 14.31 -36.14
C SER A 186 -24.05 14.12 -35.48
N ALA A 187 -23.90 14.54 -34.26
CA ALA A 187 -22.67 14.40 -33.48
C ALA A 187 -22.54 13.04 -32.76
N CYS A 188 -23.57 12.17 -32.83
CA CYS A 188 -23.53 10.86 -32.14
C CYS A 188 -22.32 10.01 -32.52
N ASP A 189 -21.83 10.10 -33.75
CA ASP A 189 -20.65 9.38 -34.23
C ASP A 189 -19.31 10.00 -33.75
N ALA A 190 -19.35 11.19 -33.12
CA ALA A 190 -18.20 11.93 -32.66
C ALA A 190 -18.45 12.61 -31.29
N LEU A 191 -19.31 12.01 -30.45
CA LEU A 191 -19.70 12.55 -29.15
C LEU A 191 -18.50 12.77 -28.20
N ASP A 192 -17.44 12.01 -28.39
CA ASP A 192 -16.15 12.14 -27.70
C ASP A 192 -15.57 13.56 -27.80
N LYS A 193 -15.79 14.27 -28.91
CA LYS A 193 -15.32 15.64 -29.13
C LYS A 193 -16.03 16.69 -28.25
N TYR A 194 -17.23 16.39 -27.79
CA TYR A 194 -18.08 17.29 -26.98
C TYR A 194 -18.01 17.02 -25.49
N ILE A 195 -17.14 16.13 -25.06
CA ILE A 195 -17.00 15.78 -23.65
C ILE A 195 -16.37 16.96 -22.88
N SER A 196 -16.89 17.23 -21.68
CA SER A 196 -16.34 18.25 -20.79
C SER A 196 -14.87 17.94 -20.43
N ILE A 197 -14.01 18.94 -20.52
CA ILE A 197 -12.60 18.85 -20.08
C ILE A 197 -12.46 18.54 -18.58
N ASN A 198 -13.50 18.82 -17.79
CA ASN A 198 -13.54 18.56 -16.35
C ASN A 198 -14.14 17.19 -16.01
N ARG A 199 -14.45 16.38 -17.02
CA ARG A 199 -15.03 15.06 -16.78
C ARG A 199 -14.01 14.15 -16.11
N THR A 200 -14.35 13.63 -14.95
CA THR A 200 -13.69 12.48 -14.36
C THR A 200 -14.28 11.20 -14.97
N VAL A 201 -13.48 10.50 -15.76
CA VAL A 201 -13.90 9.21 -16.30
C VAL A 201 -13.72 8.16 -15.22
N ASP A 202 -14.77 7.42 -14.91
CA ASP A 202 -14.65 6.20 -14.13
C ASP A 202 -13.94 5.14 -14.97
N GLN A 203 -12.69 4.86 -14.64
CA GLN A 203 -11.83 3.94 -15.39
C GLN A 203 -12.45 2.53 -15.43
N LEU A 204 -13.09 2.08 -14.35
CA LEU A 204 -13.71 0.76 -14.30
C LEU A 204 -14.87 0.63 -15.30
N SER A 205 -15.77 1.63 -15.36
CA SER A 205 -16.89 1.62 -16.31
C SER A 205 -16.41 1.59 -17.76
N PHE A 206 -15.33 2.31 -18.04
CA PHE A 206 -14.72 2.29 -19.37
C PHE A 206 -14.13 0.91 -19.73
N ILE A 207 -13.38 0.29 -18.81
CA ILE A 207 -12.84 -1.06 -18.98
C ILE A 207 -13.95 -2.08 -19.22
N ILE A 208 -15.03 -2.01 -18.42
CA ILE A 208 -16.20 -2.89 -18.60
C ILE A 208 -16.82 -2.71 -19.99
N GLY A 209 -16.93 -1.47 -20.47
CA GLY A 209 -17.42 -1.18 -21.83
C GLY A 209 -16.54 -1.84 -22.89
N MET A 210 -15.22 -1.64 -22.84
CA MET A 210 -14.29 -2.21 -23.80
C MET A 210 -14.21 -3.74 -23.75
N LEU A 211 -14.35 -4.34 -22.56
CA LEU A 211 -14.45 -5.79 -22.43
C LEU A 211 -15.71 -6.35 -23.07
N LYS A 212 -16.86 -5.66 -22.92
CA LYS A 212 -18.14 -6.07 -23.53
C LYS A 212 -18.13 -5.95 -25.05
N THR A 213 -17.44 -4.96 -25.60
CA THR A 213 -17.29 -4.80 -27.06
C THR A 213 -16.23 -5.74 -27.65
N GLY A 214 -15.43 -6.39 -26.80
CA GLY A 214 -14.33 -7.26 -27.22
C GLY A 214 -13.09 -6.52 -27.73
N GLU A 215 -13.05 -5.20 -27.58
CA GLU A 215 -11.88 -4.38 -27.92
C GLU A 215 -10.72 -4.59 -26.94
N LEU A 216 -11.06 -4.77 -25.66
CA LEU A 216 -10.12 -5.10 -24.61
C LEU A 216 -10.27 -6.59 -24.25
N LYS A 217 -9.18 -7.31 -24.12
CA LYS A 217 -9.17 -8.72 -23.70
C LYS A 217 -8.29 -8.89 -22.47
N PHE A 218 -8.77 -9.64 -21.51
CA PHE A 218 -8.00 -10.04 -20.34
C PHE A 218 -7.01 -11.14 -20.73
N GLU A 219 -5.73 -10.98 -20.39
CA GLU A 219 -4.69 -11.97 -20.69
C GLU A 219 -4.22 -12.70 -19.41
N ALA A 220 -3.85 -11.95 -18.37
CA ALA A 220 -3.33 -12.54 -17.14
C ALA A 220 -3.50 -11.61 -15.93
N CYS A 221 -3.53 -12.21 -14.75
CA CYS A 221 -3.25 -11.53 -13.47
C CYS A 221 -1.88 -11.97 -13.00
N ASN A 222 -0.92 -11.06 -13.02
CA ASN A 222 0.48 -11.37 -12.72
C ASN A 222 0.79 -11.32 -11.22
N LYS A 223 0.05 -10.48 -10.47
CA LYS A 223 0.33 -10.20 -9.08
C LYS A 223 -0.89 -9.64 -8.37
N ILE A 224 -1.01 -9.92 -7.07
CA ILE A 224 -2.00 -9.33 -6.20
C ILE A 224 -1.28 -8.67 -5.03
N LEU A 225 -1.57 -7.39 -4.80
CA LEU A 225 -1.11 -6.61 -3.66
C LEU A 225 -2.28 -6.36 -2.72
N PHE A 226 -2.06 -6.48 -1.41
CA PHE A 226 -3.08 -6.19 -0.42
C PHE A 226 -2.73 -4.91 0.33
N HIS A 227 -3.62 -3.92 0.25
CA HIS A 227 -3.46 -2.60 0.86
C HIS A 227 -4.27 -2.52 2.13
N PHE A 228 -3.62 -2.30 3.26
CA PHE A 228 -4.25 -2.16 4.56
C PHE A 228 -4.20 -0.70 5.01
N THR A 229 -5.36 -0.14 5.32
CA THR A 229 -5.52 1.22 5.88
C THR A 229 -6.09 1.19 7.30
N GLN A 230 -6.27 -0.01 7.88
CA GLN A 230 -6.90 -0.23 9.19
C GLN A 230 -6.06 0.24 10.37
N VAL A 231 -4.73 0.34 10.22
CA VAL A 231 -3.85 0.81 11.30
C VAL A 231 -3.86 2.33 11.37
N PRO A 232 -4.18 2.94 12.52
CA PRO A 232 -4.17 4.39 12.67
C PRO A 232 -2.82 5.02 12.30
N GLY A 233 -2.85 6.08 11.49
CA GLY A 233 -1.64 6.79 11.06
C GLY A 233 -0.77 6.09 10.03
N PHE A 234 -1.18 4.91 9.55
CA PHE A 234 -0.38 4.14 8.59
C PHE A 234 -1.23 3.51 7.47
N ILE A 235 -0.58 3.35 6.33
CA ILE A 235 -0.99 2.46 5.23
C ILE A 235 0.17 1.50 5.01
N PHE A 236 -0.11 0.23 4.82
CA PHE A 236 0.92 -0.73 4.42
C PHE A 236 0.40 -1.65 3.31
N VAL A 237 1.35 -2.17 2.53
CA VAL A 237 1.07 -3.06 1.41
C VAL A 237 1.73 -4.40 1.67
N VAL A 238 0.97 -5.46 1.49
CA VAL A 238 1.41 -6.84 1.60
C VAL A 238 1.51 -7.44 0.21
N ASP A 239 2.61 -8.11 -0.05
CA ASP A 239 2.95 -8.75 -1.29
C ASP A 239 3.33 -10.21 -1.06
N LYS A 240 3.07 -11.08 -2.03
CA LYS A 240 3.53 -12.46 -2.00
C LYS A 240 4.93 -12.56 -2.60
N ILE A 241 5.91 -12.75 -1.75
CA ILE A 241 7.34 -12.79 -2.10
C ILE A 241 7.84 -14.22 -2.01
N ASN A 242 8.38 -14.74 -3.09
CA ASN A 242 8.94 -16.09 -3.15
C ASN A 242 10.46 -16.02 -3.24
N ARG A 243 11.16 -16.46 -2.20
CA ARG A 243 12.63 -16.53 -2.16
C ARG A 243 13.10 -17.61 -1.19
N LEU A 244 14.37 -17.99 -1.30
CA LEU A 244 14.95 -19.10 -0.53
C LEU A 244 15.75 -18.64 0.70
N ASP A 245 16.36 -17.46 0.65
CA ASP A 245 17.38 -17.05 1.63
C ASP A 245 16.90 -16.12 2.75
N PHE A 246 15.63 -15.71 2.71
CA PHE A 246 15.00 -14.80 3.69
C PHE A 246 13.58 -15.26 4.00
N ASN A 247 12.89 -14.50 4.89
CA ASN A 247 11.47 -14.69 5.07
C ASN A 247 10.72 -14.57 3.73
N SER A 248 9.71 -15.38 3.55
CA SER A 248 9.01 -15.59 2.28
C SER A 248 7.51 -15.71 2.50
N GLY A 249 6.73 -15.53 1.45
CA GLY A 249 5.27 -15.56 1.49
C GLY A 249 4.66 -14.17 1.52
N TYR A 250 3.56 -13.99 2.25
CA TYR A 250 2.86 -12.70 2.37
C TYR A 250 3.58 -11.78 3.36
N LEU A 251 4.25 -10.74 2.86
CA LEU A 251 5.08 -9.85 3.65
C LEU A 251 4.73 -8.38 3.38
N ILE A 252 4.91 -7.54 4.40
CA ILE A 252 4.83 -6.09 4.28
C ILE A 252 6.05 -5.60 3.48
N ASN A 253 5.82 -5.13 2.27
CA ASN A 253 6.87 -4.60 1.39
C ASN A 253 6.85 -3.07 1.28
N LYS A 254 5.77 -2.42 1.74
CA LYS A 254 5.65 -0.97 1.75
C LYS A 254 4.93 -0.50 3.02
N LEU A 255 5.47 0.52 3.65
CA LEU A 255 4.89 1.18 4.82
C LEU A 255 4.92 2.70 4.62
N VAL A 256 3.77 3.36 4.81
CA VAL A 256 3.62 4.80 4.62
C VAL A 256 2.90 5.42 5.81
N ARG A 257 3.41 6.53 6.34
CA ARG A 257 2.66 7.34 7.31
C ARG A 257 1.56 8.11 6.60
N ALA A 258 0.33 7.94 7.06
CA ALA A 258 -0.84 8.58 6.47
C ALA A 258 -1.88 8.91 7.55
N ASP A 259 -2.22 10.18 7.67
CA ASP A 259 -3.38 10.65 8.42
C ASP A 259 -4.70 10.38 7.65
N GLY A 260 -5.84 10.77 8.22
CA GLY A 260 -7.15 10.53 7.61
C GLY A 260 -7.29 11.10 6.19
N LEU A 261 -6.82 12.32 5.94
CA LEU A 261 -6.88 12.96 4.61
C LEU A 261 -5.97 12.27 3.60
N LYS A 262 -4.77 11.90 4.01
CA LYS A 262 -3.84 11.15 3.15
C LYS A 262 -4.34 9.75 2.84
N LYS A 263 -4.96 9.06 3.82
CA LYS A 263 -5.61 7.77 3.60
C LYS A 263 -6.73 7.89 2.58
N GLN A 264 -7.59 8.89 2.73
CA GLN A 264 -8.68 9.14 1.79
C GLN A 264 -8.15 9.40 0.38
N SER A 265 -7.15 10.27 0.24
CA SER A 265 -6.51 10.55 -1.07
C SER A 265 -5.86 9.30 -1.68
N TYR A 266 -5.21 8.48 -0.84
CA TYR A 266 -4.62 7.21 -1.27
C TYR A 266 -5.68 6.24 -1.82
N ILE A 267 -6.80 6.09 -1.11
CA ILE A 267 -7.91 5.21 -1.51
C ILE A 267 -8.54 5.70 -2.83
N GLU A 268 -8.77 7.01 -2.97
CA GLU A 268 -9.30 7.60 -4.19
C GLU A 268 -8.38 7.37 -5.40
N GLN A 269 -7.06 7.51 -5.20
CA GLN A 269 -6.07 7.22 -6.23
C GLN A 269 -6.04 5.72 -6.57
N LEU A 270 -6.06 4.85 -5.55
CA LEU A 270 -6.08 3.41 -5.73
C LEU A 270 -7.29 2.96 -6.55
N LEU A 271 -8.47 3.51 -6.24
CA LEU A 271 -9.72 3.23 -6.96
C LEU A 271 -9.83 3.91 -8.34
N GLY A 272 -8.83 4.68 -8.75
CA GLY A 272 -8.84 5.39 -10.04
C GLY A 272 -9.86 6.53 -10.12
N LYS A 273 -10.24 7.12 -8.97
CA LYS A 273 -11.20 8.23 -8.88
C LYS A 273 -10.54 9.62 -9.06
N LYS A 274 -9.22 9.67 -9.14
CA LYS A 274 -8.42 10.89 -9.39
C LYS A 274 -7.57 10.77 -10.63
#